data_6b03f14ba5cf37689877cf31d7668768
#
_entry.id   6b03f14ba5cf37689877cf31d7668768
#
_cell.length_a   1.000
_cell.length_b   1.000
_cell.length_c   1.000
_cell.angle_alpha   90.00
_cell.angle_beta   90.00
_cell.angle_gamma   90.00
#
_symmetry.space_group_name_H-M   'P 1'
#
loop_
_entity.id
_entity.type
_entity.pdbx_description
1 polymer ?
#
loop_
_entity_poly.entity_id
_entity_poly.type
_entity_poly.pdbx_seq_one_letter_code
_entity_poly.pdbx_strand_id
1 'polypeptide(L)'
;MVVHLDATESFPFRDETFDYIFSEHMIEHISYSQGSQMLSECYRILKNNGTIRISTPNLAFLIDLYKEPKSDLQERYVKWTTDTVLGFAPYDDSVFVINNFVRDWGHQFIYDEKILSACLVKAGFAKVTRCELSESYEEALRNLESEQRLPQGFLRLETMTLEGTKLGAGDS
;
A
#
# COMPACT_ATOMS: atom_id res chain seq x y z
N MET A 1 -4.25 2.29 -22.99
CA MET A 1 -3.91 0.88 -23.33
C MET A 1 -3.78 0.15 -22.01
N VAL A 2 -4.42 -1.00 -21.84
CA VAL A 2 -4.25 -1.86 -20.66
C VAL A 2 -3.43 -3.06 -21.08
N VAL A 3 -2.39 -3.40 -20.32
CA VAL A 3 -1.49 -4.52 -20.58
C VAL A 3 -1.51 -5.41 -19.35
N HIS A 4 -1.57 -6.72 -19.52
CA HIS A 4 -1.39 -7.68 -18.43
C HIS A 4 0.06 -7.63 -17.96
N LEU A 5 0.26 -7.45 -16.65
CA LEU A 5 1.56 -7.41 -16.00
C LEU A 5 1.56 -8.37 -14.80
N ASP A 6 2.49 -9.29 -14.75
CA ASP A 6 2.80 -10.06 -13.54
C ASP A 6 3.84 -9.28 -12.73
N ALA A 7 3.42 -8.80 -11.56
CA ALA A 7 4.28 -7.99 -10.71
C ALA A 7 5.42 -8.80 -10.03
N THR A 8 5.39 -10.11 -10.14
CA THR A 8 6.43 -11.01 -9.61
C THR A 8 7.55 -11.33 -10.61
N GLU A 9 7.38 -10.91 -11.87
CA GLU A 9 8.32 -11.14 -12.97
C GLU A 9 9.00 -9.85 -13.40
N SER A 10 9.99 -9.98 -14.31
CA SER A 10 10.61 -8.80 -14.94
C SER A 10 9.61 -8.05 -15.80
N PHE A 11 9.53 -6.73 -15.64
CA PHE A 11 8.57 -5.92 -16.37
C PHE A 11 8.98 -5.75 -17.84
N PRO A 12 8.04 -5.93 -18.81
CA PRO A 12 8.32 -5.86 -20.24
C PRO A 12 8.47 -4.43 -20.75
N PHE A 13 9.05 -3.55 -19.92
CA PHE A 13 9.30 -2.15 -20.24
C PHE A 13 10.80 -1.87 -20.22
N ARG A 14 11.23 -0.92 -21.04
CA ARG A 14 12.61 -0.43 -21.04
C ARG A 14 12.87 0.36 -19.76
N ASP A 15 14.16 0.50 -19.42
CA ASP A 15 14.58 1.41 -18.37
C ASP A 15 14.09 2.83 -18.68
N GLU A 16 13.84 3.60 -17.64
CA GLU A 16 13.49 5.01 -17.72
C GLU A 16 12.32 5.33 -18.67
N THR A 17 11.27 4.51 -18.60
CA THR A 17 10.08 4.65 -19.46
C THR A 17 9.02 5.59 -18.87
N PHE A 18 8.79 5.51 -17.54
CA PHE A 18 7.68 6.17 -16.88
C PHE A 18 8.11 7.34 -16.00
N ASP A 19 7.30 8.38 -15.96
CA ASP A 19 7.48 9.51 -15.04
C ASP A 19 6.94 9.20 -13.66
N TYR A 20 5.85 8.42 -13.59
CA TYR A 20 5.16 8.04 -12.36
C TYR A 20 4.75 6.58 -12.38
N ILE A 21 4.74 5.97 -11.18
CA ILE A 21 4.17 4.63 -10.95
C ILE A 21 3.23 4.75 -9.75
N PHE A 22 2.03 4.18 -9.86
CA PHE A 22 1.07 4.04 -8.78
C PHE A 22 0.68 2.58 -8.59
N SER A 23 0.67 2.14 -7.32
CA SER A 23 0.21 0.83 -6.92
C SER A 23 -0.68 0.97 -5.68
N GLU A 24 -1.92 0.48 -5.78
CA GLU A 24 -2.89 0.49 -4.69
C GLU A 24 -3.31 -0.93 -4.35
N HIS A 25 -3.15 -1.32 -3.08
CA HIS A 25 -3.57 -2.62 -2.53
C HIS A 25 -3.17 -3.80 -3.44
N MET A 26 -1.88 -3.90 -3.75
CA MET A 26 -1.32 -4.97 -4.58
C MET A 26 -0.08 -5.63 -3.96
N ILE A 27 0.84 -4.85 -3.39
CA ILE A 27 2.13 -5.37 -2.90
C ILE A 27 1.97 -6.37 -1.76
N GLU A 28 0.89 -6.27 -0.98
CA GLU A 28 0.54 -7.20 0.08
C GLU A 28 0.12 -8.60 -0.42
N HIS A 29 -0.27 -8.71 -1.69
CA HIS A 29 -0.69 -9.98 -2.31
C HIS A 29 0.47 -10.82 -2.86
N ILE A 30 1.69 -10.34 -2.77
CA ILE A 30 2.90 -11.06 -3.15
C ILE A 30 3.82 -11.24 -1.95
N SER A 31 4.72 -12.22 -2.00
CA SER A 31 5.67 -12.45 -0.91
C SER A 31 6.62 -11.28 -0.72
N TYR A 32 7.21 -11.13 0.46
CA TYR A 32 8.18 -10.08 0.75
C TYR A 32 9.33 -10.03 -0.27
N SER A 33 9.83 -11.20 -0.69
CA SER A 33 10.91 -11.27 -1.69
C SER A 33 10.46 -10.79 -3.07
N GLN A 34 9.26 -11.18 -3.50
CA GLN A 34 8.67 -10.70 -4.75
C GLN A 34 8.35 -9.21 -4.70
N GLY A 35 7.85 -8.70 -3.57
CA GLY A 35 7.65 -7.26 -3.36
C GLY A 35 8.95 -6.47 -3.49
N SER A 36 10.06 -6.98 -2.93
CA SER A 36 11.38 -6.36 -3.09
C SER A 36 11.85 -6.36 -4.55
N GLN A 37 11.61 -7.44 -5.29
CA GLN A 37 11.91 -7.53 -6.73
C GLN A 37 11.06 -6.55 -7.54
N MET A 38 9.76 -6.51 -7.30
CA MET A 38 8.83 -5.56 -7.90
C MET A 38 9.31 -4.11 -7.74
N LEU A 39 9.71 -3.72 -6.53
CA LEU A 39 10.22 -2.37 -6.27
C LEU A 39 11.49 -2.06 -7.05
N SER A 40 12.39 -3.05 -7.22
CA SER A 40 13.59 -2.90 -8.05
C SER A 40 13.24 -2.72 -9.53
N GLU A 41 12.25 -3.45 -10.05
CA GLU A 41 11.74 -3.26 -11.41
C GLU A 41 11.05 -1.90 -11.58
N CYS A 42 10.25 -1.47 -10.60
CA CYS A 42 9.67 -0.12 -10.60
C CYS A 42 10.75 0.96 -10.67
N TYR A 43 11.82 0.81 -9.87
CA TYR A 43 12.96 1.73 -9.91
C TYR A 43 13.64 1.75 -11.27
N ARG A 44 13.85 0.58 -11.89
CA ARG A 44 14.47 0.46 -13.21
C ARG A 44 13.69 1.20 -14.29
N ILE A 45 12.37 1.00 -14.34
CA ILE A 45 11.51 1.56 -15.39
C ILE A 45 11.11 3.02 -15.17
N LEU A 46 11.30 3.56 -13.96
CA LEU A 46 11.11 4.99 -13.70
C LEU A 46 12.26 5.80 -14.30
N LYS A 47 11.93 6.94 -14.88
CA LYS A 47 12.90 7.96 -15.29
C LYS A 47 13.58 8.58 -14.08
N ASN A 48 14.72 9.24 -14.30
CA ASN A 48 15.34 10.10 -13.31
C ASN A 48 14.34 11.20 -12.88
N ASN A 49 14.26 11.47 -11.60
CA ASN A 49 13.29 12.34 -10.93
C ASN A 49 11.83 11.83 -11.00
N GLY A 50 11.60 10.62 -11.49
CA GLY A 50 10.31 9.96 -11.42
C GLY A 50 9.95 9.50 -10.02
N THR A 51 8.65 9.43 -9.72
CA THR A 51 8.14 9.10 -8.39
C THR A 51 7.26 7.85 -8.44
N ILE A 52 7.49 6.95 -7.46
CA ILE A 52 6.58 5.85 -7.15
C ILE A 52 5.67 6.26 -5.99
N ARG A 53 4.39 5.88 -6.07
CA ARG A 53 3.40 5.97 -4.99
C ARG A 53 2.83 4.59 -4.72
N ILE A 54 2.89 4.16 -3.46
CA ILE A 54 2.36 2.86 -3.01
C ILE A 54 1.40 3.08 -1.86
N SER A 55 0.17 2.60 -2.04
CA SER A 55 -0.86 2.54 -1.00
C SER A 55 -1.14 1.07 -0.68
N THR A 56 -1.05 0.68 0.59
CA THR A 56 -1.18 -0.71 1.06
C THR A 56 -1.72 -0.75 2.49
N PRO A 57 -2.36 -1.84 2.94
CA PRO A 57 -2.76 -2.00 4.34
C PRO A 57 -1.58 -1.80 5.29
N ASN A 58 -1.85 -1.17 6.43
CA ASN A 58 -0.85 -0.85 7.44
C ASN A 58 -0.91 -1.84 8.61
N LEU A 59 0.17 -2.57 8.85
CA LEU A 59 0.25 -3.48 10.01
C LEU A 59 0.01 -2.74 11.34
N ALA A 60 0.49 -1.49 11.44
CA ALA A 60 0.29 -0.69 12.66
C ALA A 60 -1.20 -0.45 12.95
N PHE A 61 -2.03 -0.27 11.90
CA PHE A 61 -3.49 -0.18 12.05
C PHE A 61 -4.06 -1.47 12.68
N LEU A 62 -3.65 -2.65 12.22
CA LEU A 62 -4.14 -3.92 12.75
C LEU A 62 -3.77 -4.11 14.22
N ILE A 63 -2.55 -3.73 14.60
CA ILE A 63 -2.09 -3.76 15.99
C ILE A 63 -2.89 -2.76 16.84
N ASP A 64 -3.17 -1.59 16.29
CA ASP A 64 -3.92 -0.54 17.00
C ASP A 64 -5.41 -0.91 17.13
N LEU A 65 -5.96 -1.57 16.12
CA LEU A 65 -7.34 -2.08 16.15
C LEU A 65 -7.58 -3.12 17.26
N TYR A 66 -6.53 -3.82 17.70
CA TYR A 66 -6.60 -4.78 18.81
C TYR A 66 -6.63 -4.10 20.18
N LYS A 67 -6.11 -2.87 20.31
CA LYS A 67 -6.03 -2.15 21.59
C LYS A 67 -7.37 -1.59 22.04
N GLU A 68 -7.46 -1.32 23.35
CA GLU A 68 -8.59 -0.62 23.97
C GLU A 68 -8.10 0.67 24.67
N PRO A 69 -8.94 1.72 24.75
CA PRO A 69 -10.25 1.83 24.11
C PRO A 69 -10.14 2.09 22.61
N LYS A 70 -11.13 1.65 21.85
CA LYS A 70 -11.25 1.97 20.41
C LYS A 70 -11.87 3.34 20.19
N SER A 71 -11.51 3.98 19.09
CA SER A 71 -12.23 5.16 18.60
C SER A 71 -13.57 4.77 17.96
N ASP A 72 -14.51 5.71 17.90
CA ASP A 72 -15.81 5.50 17.22
C ASP A 72 -15.63 5.00 15.77
N LEU A 73 -14.59 5.45 15.08
CA LEU A 73 -14.30 5.02 13.71
C LEU A 73 -13.83 3.56 13.67
N GLN A 74 -12.99 3.14 14.61
CA GLN A 74 -12.53 1.76 14.73
C GLN A 74 -13.69 0.81 15.11
N GLU A 75 -14.57 1.21 16.02
CA GLU A 75 -15.76 0.43 16.38
C GLU A 75 -16.68 0.24 15.16
N ARG A 76 -16.96 1.32 14.43
CA ARG A 76 -17.76 1.25 13.20
C ARG A 76 -17.09 0.39 12.13
N TYR A 77 -15.75 0.46 12.02
CA TYR A 77 -14.99 -0.35 11.08
C TYR A 77 -15.11 -1.84 11.41
N VAL A 78 -14.89 -2.23 12.68
CA VAL A 78 -15.02 -3.62 13.13
C VAL A 78 -16.44 -4.12 12.85
N LYS A 79 -17.45 -3.38 13.29
CA LYS A 79 -18.85 -3.76 13.08
C LYS A 79 -19.19 -3.93 11.60
N TRP A 80 -18.82 -2.95 10.77
CA TRP A 80 -19.10 -3.04 9.33
C TRP A 80 -18.39 -4.23 8.67
N THR A 81 -17.15 -4.49 9.05
CA THR A 81 -16.37 -5.60 8.49
C THR A 81 -16.98 -6.94 8.89
N THR A 82 -17.33 -7.14 10.15
CA THR A 82 -17.97 -8.38 10.63
C THR A 82 -19.35 -8.59 9.99
N ASP A 83 -20.17 -7.55 9.92
CA ASP A 83 -21.52 -7.65 9.34
C ASP A 83 -21.52 -7.86 7.82
N THR A 84 -20.58 -7.24 7.10
CA THR A 84 -20.64 -7.14 5.62
C THR A 84 -19.68 -8.11 4.93
N VAL A 85 -18.49 -8.32 5.51
CA VAL A 85 -17.41 -9.08 4.89
C VAL A 85 -17.24 -10.45 5.54
N LEU A 86 -17.36 -10.52 6.87
CA LEU A 86 -17.05 -11.71 7.67
C LEU A 86 -18.34 -12.42 8.16
N GLY A 87 -19.20 -12.83 7.23
CA GLY A 87 -20.48 -13.47 7.57
C GLY A 87 -20.41 -14.73 8.44
N PHE A 88 -19.22 -15.20 8.77
CA PHE A 88 -18.96 -16.29 9.71
C PHE A 88 -18.71 -15.80 11.15
N ALA A 89 -18.43 -14.52 11.36
CA ALA A 89 -18.14 -13.98 12.68
C ALA A 89 -19.39 -14.01 13.56
N PRO A 90 -19.36 -14.63 14.75
CA PRO A 90 -20.56 -14.76 15.59
C PRO A 90 -20.92 -13.47 16.34
N TYR A 91 -20.01 -12.50 16.40
CA TYR A 91 -20.16 -11.18 17.01
C TYR A 91 -19.07 -10.24 16.52
N ASP A 92 -19.23 -8.95 16.79
CA ASP A 92 -18.27 -7.90 16.39
C ASP A 92 -17.02 -7.96 17.29
N ASP A 93 -15.88 -8.35 16.70
CA ASP A 93 -14.60 -8.36 17.40
C ASP A 93 -13.44 -8.13 16.41
N SER A 94 -12.48 -7.31 16.83
CA SER A 94 -11.28 -7.00 16.04
C SER A 94 -10.42 -8.22 15.71
N VAL A 95 -10.48 -9.29 16.52
CA VAL A 95 -9.74 -10.53 16.25
C VAL A 95 -10.15 -11.17 14.94
N PHE A 96 -11.45 -11.15 14.59
CA PHE A 96 -11.93 -11.67 13.30
C PHE A 96 -11.41 -10.82 12.14
N VAL A 97 -11.46 -9.51 12.28
CA VAL A 97 -10.95 -8.56 11.28
C VAL A 97 -9.46 -8.74 11.04
N ILE A 98 -8.66 -8.81 12.12
CA ILE A 98 -7.20 -9.00 12.04
C ILE A 98 -6.86 -10.33 11.37
N ASN A 99 -7.52 -11.43 11.75
CA ASN A 99 -7.28 -12.73 11.12
C ASN A 99 -7.62 -12.71 9.63
N ASN A 100 -8.70 -12.03 9.23
CA ASN A 100 -9.06 -11.86 7.83
C ASN A 100 -7.95 -11.13 7.07
N PHE A 101 -7.43 -10.01 7.59
CA PHE A 101 -6.34 -9.27 6.95
C PHE A 101 -5.08 -10.12 6.74
N VAL A 102 -4.70 -10.95 7.70
CA VAL A 102 -3.44 -11.71 7.62
C VAL A 102 -3.58 -13.06 6.93
N ARG A 103 -4.79 -13.56 6.67
CA ARG A 103 -5.03 -14.92 6.16
C ARG A 103 -5.85 -14.99 4.88
N ASP A 104 -6.74 -14.00 4.69
CA ASP A 104 -7.68 -14.00 3.59
C ASP A 104 -7.31 -12.95 2.54
N TRP A 105 -8.12 -12.79 1.52
CA TRP A 105 -7.93 -11.91 0.38
C TRP A 105 -6.65 -12.18 -0.43
N GLY A 106 -5.93 -13.27 -0.12
CA GLY A 106 -4.66 -13.60 -0.78
C GLY A 106 -3.48 -12.77 -0.28
N HIS A 107 -3.59 -12.11 0.88
CA HIS A 107 -2.47 -11.39 1.48
C HIS A 107 -1.35 -12.34 1.88
N GLN A 108 -0.12 -12.02 1.48
CA GLN A 108 1.07 -12.78 1.80
C GLN A 108 1.99 -12.05 2.77
N PHE A 109 2.00 -10.70 2.72
CA PHE A 109 2.83 -9.91 3.62
C PHE A 109 2.21 -8.53 3.86
N ILE A 110 1.83 -8.23 5.12
CA ILE A 110 1.32 -6.91 5.50
C ILE A 110 2.48 -6.05 5.98
N TYR A 111 2.69 -4.93 5.31
CA TYR A 111 3.76 -3.98 5.61
C TYR A 111 3.40 -3.04 6.76
N ASP A 112 4.42 -2.55 7.45
CA ASP A 112 4.38 -1.29 8.18
C ASP A 112 5.20 -0.21 7.44
N GLU A 113 5.12 1.02 7.90
CA GLU A 113 5.83 2.15 7.30
C GLU A 113 7.35 1.95 7.29
N LYS A 114 7.90 1.42 8.38
CA LYS A 114 9.34 1.19 8.53
C LYS A 114 9.86 0.17 7.51
N ILE A 115 9.18 -0.95 7.36
CA ILE A 115 9.60 -2.02 6.44
C ILE A 115 9.40 -1.58 4.98
N LEU A 116 8.27 -0.96 4.64
CA LEU A 116 8.05 -0.50 3.27
C LEU A 116 9.05 0.60 2.88
N SER A 117 9.33 1.55 3.78
CA SER A 117 10.37 2.57 3.57
C SER A 117 11.74 1.95 3.34
N ALA A 118 12.12 0.95 4.16
CA ALA A 118 13.40 0.25 4.00
C ALA A 118 13.48 -0.50 2.66
N CYS A 119 12.38 -1.09 2.19
CA CYS A 119 12.31 -1.74 0.88
C CYS A 119 12.48 -0.75 -0.26
N LEU A 120 11.83 0.42 -0.20
CA LEU A 120 11.98 1.50 -1.17
C LEU A 120 13.43 2.00 -1.22
N VAL A 121 14.03 2.30 -0.07
CA VAL A 121 15.44 2.73 0.01
C VAL A 121 16.38 1.66 -0.55
N LYS A 122 16.16 0.39 -0.23
CA LYS A 122 16.96 -0.73 -0.74
C LYS A 122 16.83 -0.88 -2.25
N ALA A 123 15.67 -0.59 -2.84
CA ALA A 123 15.47 -0.59 -4.29
C ALA A 123 16.17 0.58 -5.01
N GLY A 124 16.63 1.61 -4.26
CA GLY A 124 17.35 2.78 -4.78
C GLY A 124 16.59 4.09 -4.67
N PHE A 125 15.33 4.08 -4.20
CA PHE A 125 14.55 5.30 -4.02
C PHE A 125 15.12 6.19 -2.92
N ALA A 126 15.14 7.47 -3.16
CA ALA A 126 15.43 8.52 -2.18
C ALA A 126 14.16 9.29 -1.80
N LYS A 127 14.27 10.20 -0.82
CA LYS A 127 13.17 11.06 -0.37
C LYS A 127 11.89 10.27 -0.07
N VAL A 128 12.05 9.09 0.54
CA VAL A 128 10.89 8.27 0.92
C VAL A 128 10.09 9.01 1.98
N THR A 129 8.83 9.28 1.66
CA THR A 129 7.94 10.11 2.49
C THR A 129 6.58 9.44 2.63
N ARG A 130 6.02 9.48 3.85
CA ARG A 130 4.63 9.13 4.07
C ARG A 130 3.74 10.28 3.59
N CYS A 131 2.71 9.95 2.85
CA CYS A 131 1.69 10.88 2.35
C CYS A 131 0.34 10.56 2.97
N GLU A 132 -0.52 11.58 3.07
CA GLU A 132 -1.92 11.36 3.30
C GLU A 132 -2.58 10.75 2.06
N LEU A 133 -3.67 10.01 2.27
CA LEU A 133 -4.44 9.43 1.18
C LEU A 133 -4.94 10.54 0.27
N SER A 134 -4.86 10.33 -1.04
CA SER A 134 -5.25 11.31 -2.08
C SER A 134 -4.38 12.58 -2.16
N GLU A 135 -3.40 12.76 -1.29
CA GLU A 135 -2.50 13.92 -1.30
C GLU A 135 -1.11 13.54 -1.80
N SER A 136 -0.51 14.42 -2.61
CA SER A 136 0.86 14.30 -3.13
C SER A 136 1.43 15.68 -3.45
N TYR A 137 2.76 15.83 -3.38
CA TYR A 137 3.45 16.98 -3.97
C TYR A 137 3.40 16.94 -5.50
N GLU A 138 3.38 15.74 -6.09
CA GLU A 138 3.21 15.51 -7.53
C GLU A 138 1.72 15.56 -7.90
N GLU A 139 1.32 16.53 -8.73
CA GLU A 139 -0.07 16.70 -9.13
C GLU A 139 -0.64 15.43 -9.80
N ALA A 140 0.18 14.73 -10.59
CA ALA A 140 -0.19 13.50 -11.28
C ALA A 140 -0.49 12.31 -10.33
N LEU A 141 -0.07 12.39 -9.07
CA LEU A 141 -0.27 11.34 -8.07
C LEU A 141 -1.36 11.68 -7.03
N ARG A 142 -2.09 12.78 -7.22
CA ARG A 142 -3.20 13.17 -6.33
C ARG A 142 -4.48 12.46 -6.73
N ASN A 143 -5.31 12.16 -5.73
CA ASN A 143 -6.66 11.60 -5.89
C ASN A 143 -6.69 10.30 -6.72
N LEU A 144 -5.65 9.46 -6.58
CA LEU A 144 -5.57 8.18 -7.29
C LEU A 144 -6.25 7.04 -6.51
N GLU A 145 -6.27 7.11 -5.18
CA GLU A 145 -6.86 6.08 -4.33
C GLU A 145 -8.39 6.09 -4.41
N SER A 146 -8.96 4.90 -4.45
CA SER A 146 -10.41 4.70 -4.60
C SER A 146 -11.14 4.76 -3.26
N GLU A 147 -11.20 5.94 -2.61
CA GLU A 147 -11.87 6.11 -1.30
C GLU A 147 -13.35 5.68 -1.30
N GLN A 148 -14.02 5.74 -2.45
CA GLN A 148 -15.46 5.43 -2.57
C GLN A 148 -15.79 3.94 -2.46
N ARG A 149 -14.80 3.04 -2.50
CA ARG A 149 -15.02 1.58 -2.39
C ARG A 149 -15.35 1.12 -0.97
N LEU A 150 -15.05 1.94 0.03
CA LEU A 150 -15.32 1.68 1.45
C LEU A 150 -16.16 2.81 2.06
N PRO A 151 -16.83 2.56 3.20
CA PRO A 151 -17.46 3.62 3.95
C PRO A 151 -16.49 4.73 4.32
N GLN A 152 -17.02 5.95 4.47
CA GLN A 152 -16.22 7.14 4.72
C GLN A 152 -15.24 6.98 5.89
N GLY A 153 -13.97 7.24 5.63
CA GLY A 153 -12.87 7.19 6.58
C GLY A 153 -12.21 5.82 6.74
N PHE A 154 -12.81 4.74 6.26
CA PHE A 154 -12.28 3.38 6.45
C PHE A 154 -10.99 3.15 5.67
N LEU A 155 -10.92 3.58 4.43
CA LEU A 155 -9.69 3.46 3.65
C LEU A 155 -8.54 4.24 4.30
N ARG A 156 -8.82 5.45 4.83
CA ARG A 156 -7.81 6.25 5.57
C ARG A 156 -7.37 5.60 6.87
N LEU A 157 -8.25 4.81 7.50
CA LEU A 157 -7.95 4.10 8.73
C LEU A 157 -7.00 2.92 8.49
N GLU A 158 -7.27 2.11 7.45
CA GLU A 158 -6.56 0.86 7.22
C GLU A 158 -5.30 0.99 6.36
N THR A 159 -5.21 2.05 5.52
CA THR A 159 -4.19 2.20 4.49
C THR A 159 -3.09 3.17 4.91
N MET A 160 -1.87 2.85 4.56
CA MET A 160 -0.75 3.79 4.52
C MET A 160 -0.31 4.03 3.07
N THR A 161 0.19 5.23 2.80
CA THR A 161 0.69 5.62 1.49
C THR A 161 2.11 6.17 1.62
N LEU A 162 3.04 5.63 0.83
CA LEU A 162 4.41 6.11 0.74
C LEU A 162 4.75 6.51 -0.69
N GLU A 163 5.53 7.58 -0.82
CA GLU A 163 6.16 7.97 -2.07
C GLU A 163 7.68 7.88 -1.97
N GLY A 164 8.34 7.56 -3.08
CA GLY A 164 9.78 7.54 -3.19
C GLY A 164 10.21 8.06 -4.56
N THR A 165 11.27 8.87 -4.61
CA THR A 165 11.78 9.48 -5.85
C THR A 165 13.06 8.80 -6.30
N LYS A 166 13.19 8.50 -7.60
CA LYS A 166 14.44 8.09 -8.23
C LYS A 166 15.24 9.34 -8.53
N LEU A 167 16.37 9.56 -7.81
CA LEU A 167 17.23 10.72 -8.10
C LEU A 167 18.06 10.52 -9.36
N GLY A 168 18.26 11.60 -10.10
CA GLY A 168 19.21 11.64 -11.21
C GLY A 168 20.67 11.60 -10.75
N ALA A 169 21.59 11.24 -11.63
CA ALA A 169 23.01 11.07 -11.34
C ALA A 169 23.73 12.34 -10.80
N GLY A 170 23.06 13.47 -10.67
CA GLY A 170 23.60 14.74 -10.17
C GLY A 170 22.95 15.29 -8.90
N ASP A 171 21.95 14.60 -8.34
CA ASP A 171 21.07 15.11 -7.28
C ASP A 171 21.33 14.46 -5.90
N SER A 172 22.50 13.81 -5.72
CA SER A 172 22.92 13.11 -4.48
C SER A 172 23.58 14.03 -3.45
#